data_d2764a88244b09fd4ac341dfeb2ded4b
#
_entry.id   d2764a88244b09fd4ac341dfeb2ded4b
#
_cell.length_a   1.000
_cell.length_b   1.000
_cell.length_c   1.000
_cell.angle_alpha   90.00
_cell.angle_beta   90.00
_cell.angle_gamma   90.00
#
_symmetry.space_group_name_H-M   'P 1'
#
loop_
_entity.id
_entity.type
_entity.pdbx_description
1 polymer ?
#
loop_
_entity_poly.entity_id
_entity_poly.type
_entity_poly.pdbx_seq_one_letter_code
_entity_poly.pdbx_strand_id
1 'polypeptide(L)'
;MARDLVKTYPAARGRRGTPATPAVRATDDVTLTVRRGEIFGLLGPNGAGKSTLVRQLTGLMRPDSGSVRILGHDIVRHPERAARILAYLGQESTALDELTVSLAAETTGRLRGLDIKAARAERDDVLDELGLTPIAGRPLKKLSGGQRRLACFAAALVGERPLLVLDEPTTGMDPVARRAVWAAVDRRRAERGTTVLLVTHNVIEAETVLDRVAVLEEGRVIACDTPSGLKSAVAGEVRLDLVWRESAPLDVPEVAALRAFAEESGRRWTLRLAPDEARAAVAAVTGGTAFAALDDFTLATPSLEDVYLALGGRTKGLVKV
;
A
#
# COMPACT_ATOMS: atom_id res chain seq x y z
N MET A 1 -15.53 9.02 5.84
CA MET A 1 -16.48 7.91 5.94
C MET A 1 -17.17 7.71 4.61
N ALA A 2 -17.15 6.50 4.12
CA ALA A 2 -17.91 6.05 2.96
C ALA A 2 -18.97 5.05 3.45
N ARG A 3 -20.17 5.09 2.87
CA ARG A 3 -21.27 4.19 3.20
C ARG A 3 -21.96 3.69 1.94
N ASP A 4 -22.09 2.38 1.88
CA ASP A 4 -22.90 1.63 0.91
C ASP A 4 -22.58 2.03 -0.55
N LEU A 5 -21.27 2.23 -0.83
CA LEU A 5 -20.81 2.68 -2.13
C LEU A 5 -20.94 1.58 -3.18
N VAL A 6 -21.64 1.89 -4.24
CA VAL A 6 -21.81 1.01 -5.40
C VAL A 6 -21.35 1.73 -6.67
N LYS A 7 -20.63 0.99 -7.53
CA LYS A 7 -20.30 1.42 -8.89
C LYS A 7 -20.27 0.24 -9.83
N THR A 8 -21.10 0.31 -10.86
CA THR A 8 -21.17 -0.69 -11.92
C THR A 8 -20.75 -0.06 -13.23
N TYR A 9 -19.78 -0.67 -13.91
CA TYR A 9 -19.47 -0.35 -15.29
C TYR A 9 -20.36 -1.24 -16.19
N PRO A 10 -21.14 -0.65 -17.10
CA PRO A 10 -22.02 -1.42 -17.96
C PRO A 10 -21.22 -2.32 -18.93
N ALA A 11 -21.85 -3.39 -19.37
CA ALA A 11 -21.29 -4.22 -20.42
C ALA A 11 -21.03 -3.39 -21.69
N ALA A 12 -19.83 -3.50 -22.24
CA ALA A 12 -19.49 -2.85 -23.51
C ALA A 12 -19.64 -3.85 -24.66
N ARG A 13 -20.37 -3.44 -25.71
CA ARG A 13 -20.44 -4.22 -26.96
C ARG A 13 -19.07 -4.20 -27.61
N GLY A 14 -18.54 -5.38 -27.91
CA GLY A 14 -17.30 -5.50 -28.68
C GLY A 14 -17.41 -4.76 -30.03
N ARG A 15 -16.40 -3.96 -30.36
CA ARG A 15 -16.21 -3.47 -31.72
C ARG A 15 -15.61 -4.61 -32.58
N ARG A 16 -15.70 -4.50 -33.93
CA ARG A 16 -15.14 -5.51 -34.86
C ARG A 16 -13.72 -5.92 -34.42
N GLY A 17 -13.54 -7.17 -33.95
CA GLY A 17 -12.26 -7.71 -33.50
C GLY A 17 -11.95 -7.61 -32.00
N THR A 18 -12.82 -6.98 -31.19
CA THR A 18 -12.66 -6.92 -29.76
C THR A 18 -13.79 -7.67 -29.04
N PRO A 19 -13.52 -8.57 -28.08
CA PRO A 19 -14.58 -9.27 -27.37
C PRO A 19 -15.46 -8.30 -26.56
N ALA A 20 -16.74 -8.66 -26.37
CA ALA A 20 -17.64 -7.93 -25.49
C ALA A 20 -17.14 -8.01 -24.05
N THR A 21 -17.16 -6.89 -23.35
CA THR A 21 -16.79 -6.84 -21.92
C THR A 21 -18.06 -6.99 -21.08
N PRO A 22 -18.13 -7.93 -20.14
CA PRO A 22 -19.28 -8.07 -19.23
C PRO A 22 -19.43 -6.84 -18.34
N ALA A 23 -20.63 -6.65 -17.77
CA ALA A 23 -20.81 -5.65 -16.72
C ALA A 23 -19.95 -5.99 -15.49
N VAL A 24 -19.27 -4.99 -14.95
CA VAL A 24 -18.38 -5.17 -13.77
C VAL A 24 -18.87 -4.28 -12.62
N ARG A 25 -19.20 -4.89 -11.51
CA ARG A 25 -19.53 -4.18 -10.27
C ARG A 25 -18.22 -3.91 -9.51
N ALA A 26 -17.61 -2.75 -9.77
CA ALA A 26 -16.27 -2.42 -9.31
C ALA A 26 -16.22 -1.99 -7.83
N THR A 27 -17.33 -1.45 -7.28
CA THR A 27 -17.58 -1.34 -5.84
C THR A 27 -18.97 -1.87 -5.57
N ASP A 28 -19.08 -2.72 -4.54
CA ASP A 28 -20.27 -3.46 -4.18
C ASP A 28 -20.52 -3.33 -2.68
N ASP A 29 -21.36 -2.37 -2.30
CA ASP A 29 -21.76 -2.10 -0.90
C ASP A 29 -20.55 -1.78 0.00
N VAL A 30 -19.61 -0.96 -0.49
CA VAL A 30 -18.40 -0.64 0.25
C VAL A 30 -18.70 0.37 1.35
N THR A 31 -18.53 -0.06 2.60
CA THR A 31 -18.59 0.80 3.79
C THR A 31 -17.25 0.80 4.50
N LEU A 32 -16.68 1.99 4.72
CA LEU A 32 -15.42 2.16 5.45
C LEU A 32 -15.35 3.51 6.17
N THR A 33 -14.58 3.51 7.26
CA THR A 33 -14.34 4.71 8.06
C THR A 33 -12.85 4.87 8.28
N VAL A 34 -12.32 6.04 7.89
CA VAL A 34 -10.94 6.46 8.16
C VAL A 34 -10.97 7.44 9.33
N ARG A 35 -10.13 7.23 10.34
CA ARG A 35 -10.01 8.08 11.52
C ARG A 35 -9.06 9.24 11.22
N ARG A 36 -9.19 10.34 11.97
CA ARG A 36 -8.24 11.46 11.83
C ARG A 36 -6.86 11.05 12.31
N GLY A 37 -5.84 11.47 11.55
CA GLY A 37 -4.42 11.24 11.89
C GLY A 37 -3.95 9.79 11.70
N GLU A 38 -4.79 8.86 11.20
CA GLU A 38 -4.34 7.51 10.87
C GLU A 38 -3.79 7.40 9.45
N ILE A 39 -2.90 6.45 9.24
CA ILE A 39 -2.54 5.93 7.91
C ILE A 39 -3.42 4.71 7.66
N PHE A 40 -4.42 4.88 6.82
CA PHE A 40 -5.36 3.83 6.47
C PHE A 40 -5.03 3.25 5.10
N GLY A 41 -4.85 1.93 5.03
CA GLY A 41 -4.52 1.21 3.81
C GLY A 41 -5.73 0.64 3.08
N LEU A 42 -5.64 0.64 1.75
CA LEU A 42 -6.48 -0.19 0.88
C LEU A 42 -5.59 -1.22 0.20
N LEU A 43 -5.74 -2.49 0.57
CA LEU A 43 -5.02 -3.63 0.02
C LEU A 43 -5.96 -4.47 -0.84
N GLY A 44 -5.42 -5.17 -1.81
CA GLY A 44 -6.18 -6.11 -2.66
C GLY A 44 -5.53 -6.29 -4.02
N PRO A 45 -5.91 -7.32 -4.79
CA PRO A 45 -5.34 -7.60 -6.09
C PRO A 45 -5.71 -6.56 -7.13
N ASN A 46 -5.08 -6.65 -8.31
CA ASN A 46 -5.47 -5.86 -9.45
C ASN A 46 -6.90 -6.24 -9.87
N GLY A 47 -7.74 -5.22 -10.12
CA GLY A 47 -9.16 -5.42 -10.44
C GLY A 47 -10.08 -5.52 -9.23
N ALA A 48 -9.58 -5.51 -7.98
CA ALA A 48 -10.41 -5.55 -6.77
C ALA A 48 -11.33 -4.32 -6.57
N GLY A 49 -11.18 -3.27 -7.39
CA GLY A 49 -12.00 -2.06 -7.27
C GLY A 49 -11.31 -0.89 -6.56
N LYS A 50 -10.05 -1.03 -6.12
CA LYS A 50 -9.32 0.01 -5.37
C LYS A 50 -9.32 1.37 -6.05
N SER A 51 -8.90 1.44 -7.31
CA SER A 51 -8.85 2.71 -8.06
C SER A 51 -10.24 3.33 -8.28
N THR A 52 -11.28 2.50 -8.45
CA THR A 52 -12.66 2.98 -8.52
C THR A 52 -13.09 3.59 -7.19
N LEU A 53 -12.82 2.89 -6.09
CA LEU A 53 -13.12 3.37 -4.75
C LEU A 53 -12.38 4.68 -4.44
N VAL A 54 -11.08 4.76 -4.76
CA VAL A 54 -10.29 6.01 -4.58
C VAL A 54 -10.89 7.16 -5.38
N ARG A 55 -11.27 6.95 -6.64
CA ARG A 55 -11.92 7.99 -7.46
C ARG A 55 -13.25 8.45 -6.88
N GLN A 56 -14.03 7.56 -6.26
CA GLN A 56 -15.26 7.93 -5.55
C GLN A 56 -14.95 8.74 -4.30
N LEU A 57 -13.97 8.32 -3.49
CA LEU A 57 -13.55 9.01 -2.27
C LEU A 57 -12.98 10.39 -2.56
N THR A 58 -12.26 10.54 -3.67
CA THR A 58 -11.66 11.83 -4.09
C THR A 58 -12.60 12.75 -4.86
N GLY A 59 -13.86 12.33 -5.09
CA GLY A 59 -14.83 13.10 -5.87
C GLY A 59 -14.58 13.12 -7.38
N LEU A 60 -13.60 12.35 -7.88
CA LEU A 60 -13.28 12.23 -9.30
C LEU A 60 -14.28 11.32 -10.04
N MET A 61 -15.07 10.55 -9.30
CA MET A 61 -16.09 9.67 -9.86
C MET A 61 -17.32 9.65 -8.95
N ARG A 62 -18.49 9.85 -9.55
CA ARG A 62 -19.75 9.72 -8.81
C ARG A 62 -20.10 8.24 -8.65
N PRO A 63 -20.41 7.76 -7.43
CA PRO A 63 -20.99 6.44 -7.22
C PRO A 63 -22.40 6.35 -7.82
N ASP A 64 -22.85 5.13 -8.10
CA ASP A 64 -24.23 4.87 -8.55
C ASP A 64 -25.18 4.96 -7.34
N SER A 65 -24.72 4.53 -6.16
CA SER A 65 -25.40 4.72 -4.88
C SER A 65 -24.41 4.85 -3.72
N GLY A 66 -24.91 5.22 -2.56
CA GLY A 66 -24.13 5.43 -1.35
C GLY A 66 -23.71 6.89 -1.12
N SER A 67 -22.85 7.11 -0.14
CA SER A 67 -22.41 8.45 0.25
C SER A 67 -20.95 8.48 0.68
N VAL A 68 -20.29 9.62 0.44
CA VAL A 68 -18.92 9.91 0.89
C VAL A 68 -18.92 11.19 1.69
N ARG A 69 -18.44 11.13 2.95
CA ARG A 69 -18.26 12.31 3.79
C ARG A 69 -16.80 12.44 4.22
N ILE A 70 -16.21 13.62 3.95
CA ILE A 70 -14.85 13.96 4.38
C ILE A 70 -14.93 15.20 5.26
N LEU A 71 -14.49 15.10 6.51
CA LEU A 71 -14.54 16.18 7.49
C LEU A 71 -15.94 16.85 7.59
N GLY A 72 -17.00 16.02 7.49
CA GLY A 72 -18.39 16.49 7.52
C GLY A 72 -18.98 16.91 6.17
N HIS A 73 -18.17 17.12 5.14
CA HIS A 73 -18.62 17.53 3.81
C HIS A 73 -19.07 16.33 2.96
N ASP A 74 -20.23 16.44 2.34
CA ASP A 74 -20.75 15.46 1.38
C ASP A 74 -20.06 15.65 0.02
N ILE A 75 -19.18 14.71 -0.33
CA ILE A 75 -18.36 14.78 -1.56
C ILE A 75 -19.15 14.30 -2.78
N VAL A 76 -20.18 13.48 -2.60
CA VAL A 76 -21.04 13.03 -3.72
C VAL A 76 -21.88 14.18 -4.26
N ARG A 77 -22.37 15.06 -3.37
CA ARG A 77 -23.14 16.25 -3.74
C ARG A 77 -22.27 17.44 -4.11
N HIS A 78 -21.10 17.55 -3.49
CA HIS A 78 -20.19 18.69 -3.61
C HIS A 78 -18.75 18.22 -3.89
N PRO A 79 -18.48 17.59 -5.07
CA PRO A 79 -17.17 17.03 -5.40
C PRO A 79 -16.06 18.09 -5.45
N GLU A 80 -16.39 19.35 -5.77
CA GLU A 80 -15.45 20.48 -5.77
C GLU A 80 -14.82 20.75 -4.40
N ARG A 81 -15.47 20.36 -3.32
CA ARG A 81 -14.94 20.48 -1.96
C ARG A 81 -13.79 19.52 -1.70
N ALA A 82 -13.75 18.38 -2.40
CA ALA A 82 -12.66 17.42 -2.25
C ALA A 82 -11.29 18.08 -2.50
N ALA A 83 -11.13 18.85 -3.58
CA ALA A 83 -9.88 19.53 -3.91
C ALA A 83 -9.40 20.52 -2.85
N ARG A 84 -10.29 21.02 -1.99
CA ARG A 84 -9.95 21.91 -0.86
C ARG A 84 -9.54 21.15 0.40
N ILE A 85 -9.91 19.87 0.50
CA ILE A 85 -9.75 19.06 1.71
C ILE A 85 -8.67 18.01 1.56
N LEU A 86 -8.43 17.52 0.33
CA LEU A 86 -7.49 16.44 0.09
C LEU A 86 -6.42 16.82 -0.95
N ALA A 87 -5.25 16.23 -0.79
CA ALA A 87 -4.22 16.13 -1.81
C ALA A 87 -4.22 14.69 -2.34
N TYR A 88 -4.18 14.53 -3.66
CA TYR A 88 -4.20 13.22 -4.30
C TYR A 88 -2.97 13.03 -5.19
N LEU A 89 -2.22 11.97 -4.92
CA LEU A 89 -1.18 11.45 -5.78
C LEU A 89 -1.70 10.19 -6.46
N GLY A 90 -2.18 10.31 -7.70
CA GLY A 90 -2.65 9.17 -8.50
C GLY A 90 -1.50 8.34 -9.08
N GLN A 91 -1.82 7.18 -9.66
CA GLN A 91 -0.83 6.32 -10.32
C GLN A 91 -0.12 7.02 -11.47
N GLU A 92 -0.88 7.73 -12.30
CA GLU A 92 -0.37 8.48 -13.45
C GLU A 92 -0.49 9.98 -13.20
N SER A 93 0.61 10.72 -13.44
CA SER A 93 0.69 12.17 -13.25
C SER A 93 1.32 12.84 -14.46
N THR A 94 0.83 12.52 -15.66
CA THR A 94 1.37 13.06 -16.92
C THR A 94 1.12 14.56 -17.09
N ALA A 95 0.14 15.12 -16.40
CA ALA A 95 -0.18 16.54 -16.47
C ALA A 95 0.97 17.47 -16.02
N LEU A 96 1.91 16.96 -15.23
CA LEU A 96 3.06 17.72 -14.74
C LEU A 96 4.34 17.52 -15.56
N ASP A 97 4.34 16.65 -16.57
CA ASP A 97 5.54 16.17 -17.26
C ASP A 97 6.36 17.27 -17.93
N GLU A 98 5.70 18.29 -18.46
CA GLU A 98 6.36 19.43 -19.13
C GLU A 98 6.93 20.46 -18.15
N LEU A 99 6.50 20.43 -16.88
CA LEU A 99 6.97 21.34 -15.86
C LEU A 99 8.30 20.86 -15.26
N THR A 100 9.11 21.81 -14.78
CA THR A 100 10.24 21.47 -13.91
C THR A 100 9.73 21.04 -12.54
N VAL A 101 10.55 20.29 -11.78
CA VAL A 101 10.22 19.85 -10.42
C VAL A 101 9.79 21.04 -9.55
N SER A 102 10.58 22.12 -9.59
CA SER A 102 10.29 23.35 -8.86
C SER A 102 8.96 23.98 -9.29
N LEU A 103 8.73 24.10 -10.60
CA LEU A 103 7.52 24.73 -11.13
C LEU A 103 6.27 23.90 -10.84
N ALA A 104 6.35 22.57 -10.90
CA ALA A 104 5.24 21.67 -10.57
C ALA A 104 4.80 21.85 -9.11
N ALA A 105 5.76 21.88 -8.18
CA ALA A 105 5.50 22.09 -6.75
C ALA A 105 4.94 23.50 -6.47
N GLU A 106 5.58 24.56 -7.00
CA GLU A 106 5.11 25.95 -6.84
C GLU A 106 3.69 26.13 -7.40
N THR A 107 3.45 25.64 -8.64
CA THR A 107 2.12 25.75 -9.28
C THR A 107 1.05 25.05 -8.47
N THR A 108 1.34 23.87 -7.92
CA THR A 108 0.40 23.14 -7.05
C THR A 108 0.05 23.95 -5.80
N GLY A 109 1.04 24.54 -5.14
CA GLY A 109 0.81 25.42 -3.98
C GLY A 109 -0.09 26.62 -4.32
N ARG A 110 0.17 27.27 -5.46
CA ARG A 110 -0.63 28.41 -5.95
C ARG A 110 -2.06 28.01 -6.28
N LEU A 111 -2.25 26.89 -6.96
CA LEU A 111 -3.60 26.34 -7.24
C LEU A 111 -4.36 26.00 -5.96
N ARG A 112 -3.66 25.70 -4.88
CA ARG A 112 -4.23 25.43 -3.56
C ARG A 112 -4.45 26.69 -2.71
N GLY A 113 -4.13 27.87 -3.23
CA GLY A 113 -4.45 29.15 -2.63
C GLY A 113 -3.28 29.85 -1.92
N LEU A 114 -2.05 29.32 -2.01
CA LEU A 114 -0.88 30.02 -1.51
C LEU A 114 -0.55 31.22 -2.42
N ASP A 115 -0.10 32.31 -1.83
CA ASP A 115 0.53 33.39 -2.59
C ASP A 115 1.90 32.93 -3.16
N ILE A 116 2.49 33.73 -4.05
CA ILE A 116 3.73 33.36 -4.73
C ILE A 116 4.88 33.15 -3.73
N LYS A 117 4.97 33.99 -2.69
CA LYS A 117 6.06 33.94 -1.70
C LYS A 117 5.92 32.68 -0.83
N ALA A 118 4.72 32.40 -0.33
CA ALA A 118 4.42 31.22 0.46
C ALA A 118 4.60 29.92 -0.35
N ALA A 119 4.12 29.90 -1.61
CA ALA A 119 4.26 28.75 -2.48
C ALA A 119 5.75 28.43 -2.78
N ARG A 120 6.58 29.44 -2.95
CA ARG A 120 8.03 29.27 -3.16
C ARG A 120 8.73 28.78 -1.92
N ALA A 121 8.43 29.36 -0.77
CA ALA A 121 9.02 28.94 0.50
C ALA A 121 8.69 27.45 0.79
N GLU A 122 7.40 27.09 0.73
CA GLU A 122 6.98 25.71 0.99
C GLU A 122 7.50 24.72 -0.06
N ARG A 123 7.60 25.12 -1.32
CA ARG A 123 8.27 24.35 -2.37
C ARG A 123 9.72 24.06 -2.00
N ASP A 124 10.49 25.09 -1.61
CA ASP A 124 11.92 24.94 -1.30
C ASP A 124 12.12 24.02 -0.11
N ASP A 125 11.31 24.18 0.94
CA ASP A 125 11.31 23.32 2.12
C ASP A 125 11.02 21.83 1.74
N VAL A 126 10.00 21.58 0.92
CA VAL A 126 9.62 20.23 0.50
C VAL A 126 10.67 19.61 -0.44
N LEU A 127 11.26 20.40 -1.34
CA LEU A 127 12.30 19.89 -2.24
C LEU A 127 13.58 19.54 -1.48
N ASP A 128 13.95 20.35 -0.48
CA ASP A 128 15.09 20.07 0.39
C ASP A 128 14.84 18.82 1.24
N GLU A 129 13.67 18.74 1.88
CA GLU A 129 13.24 17.57 2.67
C GLU A 129 13.36 16.26 1.91
N LEU A 130 13.01 16.25 0.62
CA LEU A 130 13.00 15.06 -0.24
C LEU A 130 14.28 14.88 -1.06
N GLY A 131 15.30 15.74 -0.87
CA GLY A 131 16.56 15.68 -1.61
C GLY A 131 16.42 16.00 -3.11
N LEU A 132 15.40 16.75 -3.50
CA LEU A 132 15.10 17.09 -4.91
C LEU A 132 15.74 18.42 -5.37
N THR A 133 16.32 19.20 -4.46
CA THR A 133 16.96 20.48 -4.76
C THR A 133 17.97 20.42 -5.92
N PRO A 134 18.84 19.39 -6.04
CA PRO A 134 19.81 19.31 -7.15
C PRO A 134 19.17 19.13 -8.53
N ILE A 135 17.93 18.68 -8.60
CA ILE A 135 17.20 18.44 -9.86
C ILE A 135 15.97 19.35 -10.02
N ALA A 136 15.81 20.35 -9.17
CA ALA A 136 14.65 21.24 -9.14
C ALA A 136 14.34 21.93 -10.48
N GLY A 137 15.36 22.22 -11.28
CA GLY A 137 15.24 22.84 -12.61
C GLY A 137 14.99 21.85 -13.76
N ARG A 138 14.98 20.54 -13.52
CA ARG A 138 14.78 19.53 -14.57
C ARG A 138 13.31 19.29 -14.85
N PRO A 139 12.87 19.19 -16.11
CA PRO A 139 11.51 18.76 -16.45
C PRO A 139 11.22 17.34 -15.98
N LEU A 140 9.99 17.08 -15.47
CA LEU A 140 9.61 15.78 -14.93
C LEU A 140 9.76 14.64 -15.95
N LYS A 141 9.43 14.88 -17.23
CA LYS A 141 9.59 13.90 -18.31
C LYS A 141 11.04 13.44 -18.56
N LYS A 142 12.03 14.20 -18.08
CA LYS A 142 13.47 13.87 -18.22
C LYS A 142 14.06 13.18 -16.98
N LEU A 143 13.23 12.86 -15.99
CA LEU A 143 13.62 12.17 -14.78
C LEU A 143 13.45 10.66 -14.93
N SER A 144 14.18 9.89 -14.12
CA SER A 144 13.88 8.44 -13.96
C SER A 144 12.47 8.26 -13.37
N GLY A 145 11.88 7.07 -13.54
CA GLY A 145 10.54 6.78 -13.00
C GLY A 145 10.42 7.08 -11.51
N GLY A 146 11.39 6.64 -10.71
CA GLY A 146 11.41 6.90 -9.26
C GLY A 146 11.58 8.39 -8.93
N GLN A 147 12.51 9.09 -9.59
CA GLN A 147 12.67 10.54 -9.40
C GLN A 147 11.43 11.32 -9.80
N ARG A 148 10.78 10.95 -10.92
CA ARG A 148 9.53 11.55 -11.37
C ARG A 148 8.41 11.32 -10.35
N ARG A 149 8.30 10.09 -9.82
CA ARG A 149 7.31 9.76 -8.78
C ARG A 149 7.55 10.56 -7.51
N LEU A 150 8.80 10.70 -7.06
CA LEU A 150 9.17 11.51 -5.90
C LEU A 150 8.87 13.00 -6.12
N ALA A 151 9.12 13.53 -7.33
CA ALA A 151 8.77 14.91 -7.68
C ALA A 151 7.25 15.16 -7.69
N CYS A 152 6.45 14.21 -8.18
CA CYS A 152 5.00 14.27 -8.10
C CYS A 152 4.49 14.21 -6.64
N PHE A 153 5.15 13.40 -5.80
CA PHE A 153 4.86 13.36 -4.36
C PHE A 153 5.19 14.70 -3.70
N ALA A 154 6.36 15.30 -4.00
CA ALA A 154 6.71 16.64 -3.53
C ALA A 154 5.64 17.66 -3.89
N ALA A 155 5.21 17.69 -5.15
CA ALA A 155 4.13 18.58 -5.59
C ALA A 155 2.81 18.32 -4.85
N ALA A 156 2.51 17.06 -4.51
CA ALA A 156 1.31 16.72 -3.73
C ALA A 156 1.38 17.23 -2.29
N LEU A 157 2.55 17.46 -1.73
CA LEU A 157 2.72 17.96 -0.36
C LEU A 157 2.58 19.47 -0.24
N VAL A 158 2.93 20.25 -1.26
CA VAL A 158 2.88 21.74 -1.21
C VAL A 158 1.44 22.24 -1.19
N GLY A 159 1.14 23.21 -0.36
CA GLY A 159 -0.22 23.74 -0.14
C GLY A 159 -1.09 22.74 0.63
N GLU A 160 -0.65 22.35 1.79
CA GLU A 160 -1.19 21.31 2.65
C GLU A 160 -2.69 21.08 2.63
N ARG A 161 -3.04 19.81 2.84
CA ARG A 161 -4.42 19.37 2.99
C ARG A 161 -4.54 18.40 4.18
N PRO A 162 -5.64 18.43 4.93
CA PRO A 162 -5.84 17.55 6.08
C PRO A 162 -5.95 16.06 5.73
N LEU A 163 -6.18 15.73 4.46
CA LEU A 163 -6.19 14.36 3.95
C LEU A 163 -5.24 14.22 2.77
N LEU A 164 -4.32 13.26 2.86
CA LEU A 164 -3.41 12.89 1.78
C LEU A 164 -3.83 11.52 1.24
N VAL A 165 -4.15 11.43 -0.02
CA VAL A 165 -4.49 10.18 -0.72
C VAL A 165 -3.33 9.82 -1.63
N LEU A 166 -2.72 8.67 -1.37
CA LEU A 166 -1.51 8.19 -2.05
C LEU A 166 -1.83 6.86 -2.74
N ASP A 167 -1.77 6.85 -4.06
CA ASP A 167 -1.99 5.64 -4.86
C ASP A 167 -0.63 5.17 -5.39
N GLU A 168 -0.10 4.09 -4.80
CA GLU A 168 1.21 3.50 -5.11
C GLU A 168 2.37 4.51 -5.02
N PRO A 169 2.54 5.25 -3.90
CA PRO A 169 3.43 6.42 -3.86
C PRO A 169 4.91 6.09 -4.11
N THR A 170 5.37 4.92 -3.72
CA THR A 170 6.78 4.53 -3.69
C THR A 170 7.20 3.60 -4.83
N THR A 171 6.29 3.32 -5.77
CA THR A 171 6.56 2.43 -6.90
C THR A 171 7.71 2.95 -7.76
N GLY A 172 8.70 2.07 -8.02
CA GLY A 172 9.90 2.40 -8.80
C GLY A 172 10.93 3.26 -8.08
N MET A 173 10.77 3.53 -6.79
CA MET A 173 11.74 4.26 -5.97
C MET A 173 12.80 3.33 -5.38
N ASP A 174 14.01 3.84 -5.26
CA ASP A 174 15.05 3.21 -4.47
C ASP A 174 14.74 3.26 -2.94
N PRO A 175 15.45 2.47 -2.11
CA PRO A 175 15.18 2.43 -0.67
C PRO A 175 15.39 3.77 0.06
N VAL A 176 16.27 4.66 -0.46
CA VAL A 176 16.53 5.97 0.16
C VAL A 176 15.36 6.90 -0.09
N ALA A 177 14.92 7.01 -1.35
CA ALA A 177 13.75 7.79 -1.73
C ALA A 177 12.48 7.32 -1.01
N ARG A 178 12.28 6.00 -0.89
CA ARG A 178 11.15 5.43 -0.15
C ARG A 178 11.14 5.83 1.31
N ARG A 179 12.29 5.78 1.99
CA ARG A 179 12.43 6.25 3.39
C ARG A 179 12.11 7.74 3.52
N ALA A 180 12.57 8.58 2.58
CA ALA A 180 12.28 10.01 2.58
C ALA A 180 10.78 10.29 2.45
N VAL A 181 10.06 9.55 1.59
CA VAL A 181 8.59 9.65 1.46
C VAL A 181 7.90 9.38 2.80
N TRP A 182 8.25 8.27 3.47
CA TRP A 182 7.59 7.90 4.73
C TRP A 182 7.96 8.83 5.87
N ALA A 183 9.21 9.29 5.95
CA ALA A 183 9.63 10.31 6.92
C ALA A 183 8.84 11.62 6.72
N ALA A 184 8.62 12.04 5.48
CA ALA A 184 7.84 13.22 5.16
C ALA A 184 6.34 13.06 5.50
N VAL A 185 5.78 11.86 5.35
CA VAL A 185 4.41 11.52 5.77
C VAL A 185 4.29 11.57 7.29
N ASP A 186 5.20 10.89 8.00
CA ASP A 186 5.19 10.82 9.46
C ASP A 186 5.34 12.20 10.10
N ARG A 187 6.20 13.08 9.55
CA ARG A 187 6.34 14.45 10.03
C ARG A 187 5.03 15.21 9.95
N ARG A 188 4.33 15.18 8.80
CA ARG A 188 3.05 15.87 8.61
C ARG A 188 1.96 15.31 9.50
N ARG A 189 2.00 14.03 9.73
CA ARG A 189 1.10 13.35 10.67
C ARG A 189 1.34 13.81 12.11
N ALA A 190 2.61 13.84 12.56
CA ALA A 190 2.99 14.25 13.90
C ALA A 190 2.72 15.74 14.16
N GLU A 191 3.10 16.61 13.23
CA GLU A 191 3.02 18.06 13.41
C GLU A 191 1.61 18.61 13.17
N ARG A 192 0.83 18.01 12.28
CA ARG A 192 -0.42 18.60 11.73
C ARG A 192 -1.63 17.67 11.79
N GLY A 193 -1.45 16.44 12.27
CA GLY A 193 -2.53 15.46 12.34
C GLY A 193 -3.06 15.05 10.95
N THR A 194 -2.22 15.12 9.91
CA THR A 194 -2.60 14.73 8.54
C THR A 194 -3.07 13.28 8.52
N THR A 195 -4.24 13.06 7.94
CA THR A 195 -4.78 11.72 7.70
C THR A 195 -4.28 11.21 6.35
N VAL A 196 -3.92 9.94 6.25
CA VAL A 196 -3.42 9.35 5.01
C VAL A 196 -4.27 8.17 4.58
N LEU A 197 -4.70 8.18 3.33
CA LEU A 197 -5.26 7.01 2.66
C LEU A 197 -4.20 6.47 1.68
N LEU A 198 -3.65 5.31 2.00
CA LEU A 198 -2.66 4.64 1.17
C LEU A 198 -3.31 3.52 0.36
N VAL A 199 -3.09 3.52 -0.94
CA VAL A 199 -3.39 2.37 -1.79
C VAL A 199 -2.07 1.76 -2.21
N THR A 200 -1.88 0.50 -1.89
CA THR A 200 -0.67 -0.23 -2.28
C THR A 200 -0.97 -1.71 -2.50
N HIS A 201 -0.18 -2.34 -3.34
CA HIS A 201 -0.11 -3.80 -3.45
C HIS A 201 1.15 -4.35 -2.77
N ASN A 202 2.00 -3.47 -2.23
CA ASN A 202 3.20 -3.86 -1.51
C ASN A 202 2.85 -4.20 -0.06
N VAL A 203 2.79 -5.48 0.24
CA VAL A 203 2.44 -6.03 1.55
C VAL A 203 3.42 -5.60 2.63
N ILE A 204 4.74 -5.61 2.34
CA ILE A 204 5.79 -5.23 3.29
C ILE A 204 5.64 -3.76 3.71
N GLU A 205 5.36 -2.89 2.75
CA GLU A 205 5.10 -1.48 3.01
C GLU A 205 3.84 -1.30 3.86
N ALA A 206 2.76 -2.01 3.49
CA ALA A 206 1.51 -2.00 4.24
C ALA A 206 1.71 -2.42 5.70
N GLU A 207 2.49 -3.45 5.97
CA GLU A 207 2.77 -3.93 7.33
C GLU A 207 3.56 -2.93 8.17
N THR A 208 4.41 -2.13 7.53
CA THR A 208 5.34 -1.24 8.23
C THR A 208 4.71 0.11 8.58
N VAL A 209 3.85 0.64 7.70
CA VAL A 209 3.39 2.03 7.83
C VAL A 209 1.91 2.19 8.20
N LEU A 210 1.09 1.15 8.05
CA LEU A 210 -0.35 1.26 8.25
C LEU A 210 -0.77 1.12 9.72
N ASP A 211 -1.65 1.99 10.17
CA ASP A 211 -2.37 1.80 11.45
C ASP A 211 -3.52 0.81 11.28
N ARG A 212 -4.25 0.92 10.16
CA ARG A 212 -5.35 0.01 9.80
C ARG A 212 -5.38 -0.20 8.30
N VAL A 213 -5.91 -1.34 7.90
CA VAL A 213 -6.02 -1.72 6.49
C VAL A 213 -7.37 -2.37 6.21
N ALA A 214 -7.98 -1.99 5.10
CA ALA A 214 -9.11 -2.69 4.51
C ALA A 214 -8.61 -3.53 3.32
N VAL A 215 -8.98 -4.80 3.32
CA VAL A 215 -8.72 -5.73 2.23
C VAL A 215 -9.92 -5.74 1.30
N LEU A 216 -9.69 -5.36 0.04
CA LEU A 216 -10.70 -5.37 -1.01
C LEU A 216 -10.54 -6.59 -1.90
N GLU A 217 -11.67 -7.23 -2.22
CA GLU A 217 -11.79 -8.27 -3.22
C GLU A 217 -13.13 -8.17 -3.95
N GLU A 218 -13.10 -8.27 -5.27
CA GLU A 218 -14.30 -8.22 -6.12
C GLU A 218 -15.27 -7.07 -5.79
N GLY A 219 -14.71 -5.90 -5.46
CA GLY A 219 -15.47 -4.69 -5.13
C GLY A 219 -15.99 -4.62 -3.71
N ARG A 220 -15.70 -5.58 -2.84
CA ARG A 220 -16.17 -5.65 -1.45
C ARG A 220 -15.02 -5.54 -0.46
N VAL A 221 -15.27 -5.01 0.72
CA VAL A 221 -14.35 -5.08 1.87
C VAL A 221 -14.56 -6.43 2.54
N ILE A 222 -13.57 -7.31 2.45
CA ILE A 222 -13.61 -8.66 3.05
C ILE A 222 -13.02 -8.68 4.46
N ALA A 223 -12.14 -7.73 4.80
CA ALA A 223 -11.60 -7.56 6.14
C ALA A 223 -11.16 -6.11 6.37
N CYS A 224 -11.21 -5.63 7.61
CA CYS A 224 -10.73 -4.30 7.98
C CYS A 224 -10.34 -4.27 9.46
N ASP A 225 -9.02 -4.20 9.73
CA ASP A 225 -8.46 -4.11 11.08
C ASP A 225 -7.02 -3.54 11.03
N THR A 226 -6.32 -3.53 12.18
CA THR A 226 -4.87 -3.33 12.21
C THR A 226 -4.15 -4.46 11.49
N PRO A 227 -2.95 -4.25 10.91
CA PRO A 227 -2.16 -5.35 10.33
C PRO A 227 -1.99 -6.53 11.30
N SER A 228 -1.67 -6.24 12.56
CA SER A 228 -1.52 -7.27 13.60
C SER A 228 -2.83 -7.99 13.90
N GLY A 229 -3.98 -7.28 13.95
CA GLY A 229 -5.30 -7.87 14.17
C GLY A 229 -5.68 -8.85 13.06
N LEU A 230 -5.48 -8.44 11.80
CA LEU A 230 -5.73 -9.32 10.66
C LEU A 230 -4.84 -10.56 10.66
N LYS A 231 -3.55 -10.40 10.97
CA LYS A 231 -2.61 -11.53 11.10
C LYS A 231 -3.04 -12.49 12.21
N SER A 232 -3.42 -11.97 13.37
CA SER A 232 -3.87 -12.77 14.50
C SER A 232 -5.16 -13.54 14.22
N ALA A 233 -6.07 -12.98 13.43
CA ALA A 233 -7.33 -13.63 13.06
C ALA A 233 -7.13 -14.86 12.15
N VAL A 234 -6.01 -14.90 11.41
CA VAL A 234 -5.63 -16.01 10.51
C VAL A 234 -4.55 -16.89 11.12
N ALA A 235 -3.85 -16.41 12.15
CA ALA A 235 -2.71 -17.08 12.76
C ALA A 235 -3.12 -18.26 13.65
N GLY A 236 -3.46 -19.39 13.02
CA GLY A 236 -3.28 -20.71 13.66
C GLY A 236 -1.82 -21.19 13.57
N GLU A 237 -1.02 -20.68 12.64
CA GLU A 237 0.30 -21.20 12.31
C GLU A 237 1.34 -20.10 12.15
N VAL A 238 2.57 -20.41 12.52
CA VAL A 238 3.76 -19.61 12.33
C VAL A 238 4.60 -20.28 11.24
N ARG A 239 5.16 -19.51 10.34
CA ARG A 239 6.07 -20.00 9.30
C ARG A 239 7.49 -20.03 9.81
N LEU A 240 8.11 -21.21 9.77
CA LEU A 240 9.52 -21.43 10.04
C LEU A 240 10.21 -21.86 8.74
N ASP A 241 11.07 -21.00 8.19
CA ASP A 241 11.96 -21.33 7.09
C ASP A 241 13.33 -21.74 7.65
N LEU A 242 13.83 -22.89 7.24
CA LEU A 242 15.17 -23.40 7.57
C LEU A 242 15.97 -23.54 6.26
N VAL A 243 17.19 -23.05 6.26
CA VAL A 243 18.13 -23.25 5.13
C VAL A 243 19.31 -24.04 5.66
N TRP A 244 19.52 -25.21 5.10
CA TRP A 244 20.63 -26.09 5.47
C TRP A 244 21.88 -25.78 4.64
N ARG A 245 23.08 -25.95 5.21
CA ARG A 245 24.35 -25.73 4.51
C ARG A 245 24.51 -26.69 3.33
N GLU A 246 24.24 -27.95 3.56
CA GLU A 246 24.27 -29.02 2.57
C GLU A 246 22.92 -29.75 2.55
N SER A 247 22.59 -30.47 3.61
CA SER A 247 21.36 -31.21 3.81
C SER A 247 20.92 -31.15 5.27
N ALA A 248 19.63 -31.42 5.53
CA ALA A 248 19.11 -31.54 6.89
C ALA A 248 19.78 -32.71 7.62
N PRO A 249 20.25 -32.52 8.87
CA PRO A 249 20.85 -33.57 9.68
C PRO A 249 19.77 -34.53 10.21
N LEU A 250 19.37 -35.50 9.41
CA LEU A 250 18.31 -36.46 9.76
C LEU A 250 18.74 -37.48 10.82
N ASP A 251 19.99 -37.51 11.17
CA ASP A 251 20.54 -38.25 12.32
C ASP A 251 20.19 -37.60 13.67
N VAL A 252 19.75 -36.33 13.65
CA VAL A 252 19.22 -35.62 14.81
C VAL A 252 17.70 -35.90 14.89
N PRO A 253 17.21 -36.63 15.91
CA PRO A 253 15.79 -37.08 15.98
C PRO A 253 14.79 -35.93 15.91
N GLU A 254 15.10 -34.80 16.56
CA GLU A 254 14.25 -33.61 16.61
C GLU A 254 14.12 -32.97 15.22
N VAL A 255 15.21 -32.93 14.41
CA VAL A 255 15.18 -32.43 13.03
C VAL A 255 14.46 -33.43 12.13
N ALA A 256 14.69 -34.72 12.29
CA ALA A 256 13.99 -35.75 11.53
C ALA A 256 12.46 -35.67 11.73
N ALA A 257 12.00 -35.37 12.97
CA ALA A 257 10.58 -35.19 13.26
C ALA A 257 9.95 -33.98 12.52
N LEU A 258 10.70 -32.92 12.31
CA LEU A 258 10.22 -31.71 11.57
C LEU A 258 9.97 -31.98 10.10
N ARG A 259 10.61 -33.01 9.53
CA ARG A 259 10.45 -33.35 8.11
C ARG A 259 9.01 -33.67 7.72
N ALA A 260 8.24 -34.25 8.64
CA ALA A 260 6.83 -34.59 8.41
C ALA A 260 5.94 -33.34 8.15
N PHE A 261 6.39 -32.17 8.61
CA PHE A 261 5.69 -30.88 8.49
C PHE A 261 6.35 -29.94 7.47
N ALA A 262 7.46 -30.38 6.83
CA ALA A 262 8.27 -29.55 5.98
C ALA A 262 7.88 -29.66 4.51
N GLU A 263 7.68 -28.54 3.85
CA GLU A 263 7.73 -28.41 2.40
C GLU A 263 9.20 -28.26 2.00
N GLU A 264 9.75 -29.29 1.38
CA GLU A 264 11.17 -29.33 1.00
C GLU A 264 11.38 -28.72 -0.39
N SER A 265 12.32 -27.76 -0.50
CA SER A 265 12.77 -27.19 -1.75
C SER A 265 14.30 -27.09 -1.77
N GLY A 266 14.94 -28.15 -2.23
CA GLY A 266 16.40 -28.26 -2.17
C GLY A 266 16.92 -28.23 -0.74
N ARG A 267 17.77 -27.22 -0.42
CA ARG A 267 18.31 -27.02 0.93
C ARG A 267 17.37 -26.29 1.88
N ARG A 268 16.23 -25.81 1.39
CA ARG A 268 15.25 -25.05 2.18
C ARG A 268 14.08 -25.92 2.60
N TRP A 269 13.75 -25.84 3.87
CA TRP A 269 12.52 -26.37 4.45
C TRP A 269 11.64 -25.22 4.88
N THR A 270 10.35 -25.27 4.52
CA THR A 270 9.33 -24.36 5.00
C THR A 270 8.32 -25.15 5.81
N LEU A 271 8.15 -24.76 7.07
CA LEU A 271 7.21 -25.40 8.01
C LEU A 271 6.12 -24.40 8.40
N ARG A 272 4.90 -24.88 8.53
CA ARG A 272 3.77 -24.15 9.10
C ARG A 272 3.37 -24.86 10.40
N LEU A 273 3.60 -24.23 11.52
CA LEU A 273 3.51 -24.83 12.84
C LEU A 273 2.67 -23.96 13.78
N ALA A 274 1.98 -24.57 14.73
CA ALA A 274 1.39 -23.83 15.84
C ALA A 274 2.50 -23.04 16.60
N PRO A 275 2.18 -21.91 17.24
CA PRO A 275 3.19 -21.07 17.89
C PRO A 275 4.10 -21.81 18.89
N ASP A 276 3.55 -22.74 19.65
CA ASP A 276 4.32 -23.53 20.63
C ASP A 276 5.18 -24.59 19.94
N GLU A 277 4.68 -25.24 18.88
CA GLU A 277 5.45 -26.16 18.05
C GLU A 277 6.60 -25.44 17.34
N ALA A 278 6.36 -24.23 16.85
CA ALA A 278 7.41 -23.41 16.23
C ALA A 278 8.52 -23.04 17.22
N ARG A 279 8.19 -22.73 18.47
CA ARG A 279 9.20 -22.51 19.53
C ARG A 279 10.02 -23.77 19.80
N ALA A 280 9.36 -24.92 19.89
CA ALA A 280 10.03 -26.21 20.07
C ALA A 280 10.94 -26.53 18.88
N ALA A 281 10.47 -26.30 17.65
CA ALA A 281 11.25 -26.50 16.43
C ALA A 281 12.48 -25.59 16.38
N VAL A 282 12.35 -24.29 16.70
CA VAL A 282 13.47 -23.37 16.78
C VAL A 282 14.48 -23.83 17.83
N ALA A 283 14.04 -24.22 19.01
CA ALA A 283 14.91 -24.75 20.06
C ALA A 283 15.68 -26.01 19.60
N ALA A 284 14.99 -26.89 18.87
CA ALA A 284 15.59 -28.11 18.32
C ALA A 284 16.70 -27.82 17.28
N VAL A 285 16.45 -26.89 16.34
CA VAL A 285 17.42 -26.58 15.28
C VAL A 285 18.53 -25.64 15.72
N THR A 286 18.32 -24.83 16.76
CA THR A 286 19.35 -23.94 17.31
C THR A 286 20.15 -24.60 18.43
N GLY A 287 19.72 -25.76 18.91
CA GLY A 287 20.42 -26.57 19.92
C GLY A 287 21.37 -27.60 19.31
N GLY A 288 22.48 -27.86 20.02
CA GLY A 288 23.36 -28.99 19.71
C GLY A 288 23.99 -29.02 18.32
N THR A 289 24.09 -30.24 17.75
CA THR A 289 24.75 -30.48 16.47
C THR A 289 23.95 -30.00 15.26
N ALA A 290 22.64 -29.87 15.37
CA ALA A 290 21.77 -29.37 14.29
C ALA A 290 22.12 -27.94 13.85
N PHE A 291 22.53 -27.08 14.80
CA PHE A 291 22.91 -25.71 14.51
C PHE A 291 24.12 -25.60 13.58
N ALA A 292 25.06 -26.53 13.68
CA ALA A 292 26.24 -26.54 12.79
C ALA A 292 25.88 -26.81 11.32
N ALA A 293 24.79 -27.55 11.07
CA ALA A 293 24.28 -27.84 9.73
C ALA A 293 23.36 -26.72 9.20
N LEU A 294 22.90 -25.80 10.04
CA LEU A 294 22.02 -24.71 9.66
C LEU A 294 22.83 -23.56 9.05
N ASP A 295 22.39 -23.06 7.90
CA ASP A 295 22.96 -21.88 7.23
C ASP A 295 22.20 -20.60 7.63
N ASP A 296 20.87 -20.66 7.59
CA ASP A 296 19.99 -19.56 7.98
C ASP A 296 18.64 -20.10 8.49
N PHE A 297 17.96 -19.34 9.30
CA PHE A 297 16.57 -19.60 9.66
C PHE A 297 15.77 -18.32 9.86
N THR A 298 14.49 -18.37 9.52
CA THR A 298 13.57 -17.25 9.72
C THR A 298 12.28 -17.76 10.35
N LEU A 299 11.91 -17.20 11.50
CA LEU A 299 10.61 -17.39 12.12
C LEU A 299 9.75 -16.18 11.81
N ALA A 300 8.71 -16.36 11.01
CA ALA A 300 7.82 -15.30 10.59
C ALA A 300 6.38 -15.57 11.04
N THR A 301 5.76 -14.57 11.63
CA THR A 301 4.30 -14.55 11.76
C THR A 301 3.67 -14.42 10.37
N PRO A 302 2.42 -14.86 10.17
CA PRO A 302 1.72 -14.69 8.90
C PRO A 302 1.85 -13.25 8.38
N SER A 303 2.06 -13.12 7.09
CA SER A 303 2.06 -11.83 6.39
C SER A 303 0.63 -11.39 6.06
N LEU A 304 0.42 -10.13 5.71
CA LEU A 304 -0.87 -9.68 5.14
C LEU A 304 -1.20 -10.40 3.82
N GLU A 305 -0.20 -10.96 3.11
CA GLU A 305 -0.40 -11.81 1.94
C GLU A 305 -1.04 -13.14 2.35
N ASP A 306 -0.54 -13.77 3.42
CA ASP A 306 -1.12 -15.00 3.97
C ASP A 306 -2.54 -14.75 4.47
N VAL A 307 -2.79 -13.61 5.09
CA VAL A 307 -4.15 -13.17 5.50
C VAL A 307 -5.07 -13.10 4.28
N TYR A 308 -4.63 -12.43 3.21
CA TYR A 308 -5.41 -12.31 1.98
C TYR A 308 -5.75 -13.68 1.39
N LEU A 309 -4.77 -14.59 1.31
CA LEU A 309 -4.97 -15.94 0.79
C LEU A 309 -5.95 -16.77 1.66
N ALA A 310 -5.82 -16.66 2.98
CA ALA A 310 -6.68 -17.37 3.93
C ALA A 310 -8.14 -16.86 3.91
N LEU A 311 -8.36 -15.59 3.57
CA LEU A 311 -9.70 -15.01 3.40
C LEU A 311 -10.37 -15.39 2.07
N GLY A 312 -9.76 -16.27 1.28
CA GLY A 312 -10.29 -16.74 -0.01
C GLY A 312 -9.75 -15.99 -1.23
N GLY A 313 -8.76 -15.14 -1.03
CA GLY A 313 -8.10 -14.41 -2.10
C GLY A 313 -7.40 -15.33 -3.10
N ARG A 314 -7.48 -14.98 -4.39
CA ARG A 314 -6.79 -15.73 -5.45
C ARG A 314 -5.41 -15.14 -5.69
N THR A 315 -4.40 -15.99 -5.83
CA THR A 315 -2.96 -15.64 -5.99
C THR A 315 -2.63 -14.76 -7.22
N LYS A 316 -3.58 -14.44 -8.07
CA LYS A 316 -3.35 -13.61 -9.26
C LYS A 316 -3.33 -12.12 -8.90
N GLY A 317 -2.13 -11.56 -8.69
CA GLY A 317 -1.93 -10.12 -8.65
C GLY A 317 -1.21 -9.52 -7.45
N LEU A 318 -0.81 -10.31 -6.46
CA LEU A 318 0.18 -9.89 -5.47
C LEU A 318 1.56 -10.27 -6.02
N VAL A 319 2.31 -9.30 -6.48
CA VAL A 319 3.64 -9.52 -7.06
C VAL A 319 4.64 -9.70 -5.93
N LYS A 320 5.33 -10.86 -5.91
CA LYS A 320 6.61 -10.97 -5.21
C LYS A 320 7.61 -10.03 -5.90
N VAL A 321 8.10 -9.03 -5.21
CA VAL A 321 9.28 -8.25 -5.59
C VAL A 321 10.51 -8.93 -4.98
#